data_3985237d77d2b4040559b42edc974d31
#
_entry.id   3985237d77d2b4040559b42edc974d31
#
_cell.length_a   1.000
_cell.length_b   1.000
_cell.length_c   1.000
_cell.angle_alpha   90.00
_cell.angle_beta   90.00
_cell.angle_gamma   90.00
#
_symmetry.space_group_name_H-M   'P 1'
#
loop_
_entity.id
_entity.type
_entity.pdbx_description
1 polymer ?
#
loop_
_entity_poly.entity_id
_entity_poly.type
_entity_poly.pdbx_seq_one_letter_code
_entity_poly.pdbx_strand_id
1 'polypeptide(L)' 'MKKFKDWYKDVTGIEPDYETAKDKLLWCKEEGVPMIVSCTCCESTMIVFNAFVDDEDYVYCSSCAGVE' A
#
# COMPACT_ATOMS: atom_id res chain seq x y z
N MET A 1 -3.30 -16.81 -3.19
CA MET A 1 -2.75 -15.47 -2.94
C MET A 1 -1.33 -15.38 -3.51
N LYS A 2 -1.06 -14.45 -4.40
CA LYS A 2 0.27 -14.24 -4.96
C LYS A 2 1.15 -13.48 -4.00
N LYS A 3 2.43 -13.82 -3.96
CA LYS A 3 3.41 -13.02 -3.23
C LYS A 3 3.64 -11.70 -3.98
N PHE A 4 4.11 -10.69 -3.26
CA PHE A 4 4.32 -9.37 -3.84
C PHE A 4 5.20 -9.41 -5.10
N LYS A 5 6.31 -10.13 -5.06
CA LYS A 5 7.23 -10.24 -6.20
C LYS A 5 6.57 -10.84 -7.43
N ASP A 6 5.79 -11.90 -7.24
CA ASP A 6 5.09 -12.56 -8.35
C ASP A 6 4.00 -11.67 -8.92
N TRP A 7 3.24 -11.02 -8.06
CA TRP A 7 2.22 -10.06 -8.49
C TRP A 7 2.82 -8.89 -9.26
N TYR A 8 3.88 -8.31 -8.74
CA TYR A 8 4.54 -7.17 -9.37
C TYR A 8 5.04 -7.52 -10.77
N LYS A 9 5.67 -8.69 -10.91
CA LYS A 9 6.16 -9.16 -12.20
C LYS A 9 5.02 -9.37 -13.20
N ASP A 10 3.89 -9.92 -12.76
CA ASP A 10 2.73 -10.13 -13.61
C ASP A 10 2.13 -8.81 -14.10
N VAL A 11 2.10 -7.80 -13.25
CA VAL A 11 1.48 -6.50 -13.57
C VAL A 11 2.40 -5.62 -14.41
N THR A 12 3.69 -5.56 -14.09
CA THR A 12 4.64 -4.66 -14.73
C THR A 12 5.54 -5.35 -15.75
N GLY A 13 5.72 -6.67 -15.64
CA GLY A 13 6.61 -7.43 -16.51
C GLY A 13 8.09 -7.34 -16.10
N ILE A 14 8.40 -6.68 -15.00
CA ILE A 14 9.77 -6.53 -14.49
C ILE A 14 9.84 -6.98 -13.04
N GLU A 15 11.03 -7.42 -12.61
CA GLU A 15 11.24 -7.77 -11.22
C GLU A 15 11.37 -6.50 -10.37
N PRO A 16 10.80 -6.47 -9.15
CA PRO A 16 10.92 -5.29 -8.28
C PRO A 16 12.34 -5.17 -7.73
N ASP A 17 12.95 -3.99 -7.89
CA ASP A 17 14.23 -3.67 -7.29
C ASP A 17 14.07 -3.34 -5.81
N TYR A 18 12.95 -2.72 -5.47
CA TYR A 18 12.60 -2.37 -4.10
C TYR A 18 11.08 -2.29 -3.99
N GLU A 19 10.60 -2.38 -2.76
CA GLU A 19 9.16 -2.29 -2.49
C GLU A 19 8.79 -0.87 -2.08
N THR A 20 7.94 -0.20 -2.89
CA THR A 20 7.37 1.08 -2.51
C THR A 20 6.11 0.85 -1.69
N ALA A 21 5.73 1.82 -0.85
CA ALA A 21 4.49 1.72 -0.09
C ALA A 21 3.28 1.71 -1.02
N LYS A 22 3.33 2.47 -2.11
CA LYS A 22 2.26 2.52 -3.11
C LYS A 22 2.01 1.17 -3.77
N ASP A 23 3.08 0.53 -4.25
CA ASP A 23 2.97 -0.78 -4.91
C ASP A 23 2.51 -1.85 -3.93
N LYS A 24 3.06 -1.84 -2.71
CA LYS A 24 2.70 -2.82 -1.70
C LYS A 24 1.25 -2.68 -1.26
N LEU A 25 0.78 -1.45 -1.12
CA LEU A 25 -0.60 -1.17 -0.76
C LEU A 25 -1.56 -1.65 -1.86
N LEU A 26 -1.21 -1.41 -3.11
CA LEU A 26 -2.01 -1.87 -4.25
C LEU A 26 -2.07 -3.39 -4.30
N TRP A 27 -0.94 -4.05 -4.11
CA TRP A 27 -0.88 -5.51 -4.04
C TRP A 27 -1.78 -6.06 -2.93
N CYS A 28 -1.72 -5.48 -1.74
CA CYS A 28 -2.56 -5.90 -0.63
C CYS A 28 -4.04 -5.77 -0.96
N LYS A 29 -4.43 -4.67 -1.61
CA LYS A 29 -5.83 -4.45 -1.98
C LYS A 29 -6.30 -5.42 -3.06
N GLU A 30 -5.47 -5.70 -4.06
CA GLU A 30 -5.84 -6.61 -5.15
C GLU A 30 -5.86 -8.07 -4.70
N GLU A 31 -4.90 -8.49 -3.89
CA GLU A 31 -4.79 -9.87 -3.45
C GLU A 31 -5.53 -10.15 -2.14
N GLY A 32 -6.08 -9.13 -1.51
CA GLY A 32 -6.80 -9.28 -0.25
C GLY A 32 -5.92 -9.64 0.92
N VAL A 33 -4.67 -9.13 0.94
CA VAL A 33 -3.72 -9.40 2.01
C VAL A 33 -3.94 -8.43 3.15
N PRO A 34 -4.39 -8.90 4.33
CA PRO A 34 -4.55 -8.02 5.47
C PRO A 34 -3.18 -7.64 6.06
N MET A 35 -2.95 -6.35 6.23
CA MET A 35 -1.72 -5.85 6.81
C MET A 35 -2.00 -4.58 7.58
N ILE A 36 -1.28 -4.36 8.68
CA ILE A 36 -1.42 -3.16 9.48
C ILE A 36 -0.36 -2.15 9.05
N VAL A 37 -0.79 -0.93 8.76
CA VAL A 37 0.09 0.17 8.36
C VAL A 37 -0.15 1.36 9.28
N SER A 38 0.80 2.28 9.30
CA SER A 38 0.72 3.49 10.13
C SER A 38 0.60 4.72 9.25
N CYS A 39 -0.23 5.67 9.69
CA CYS A 39 -0.33 6.97 9.04
C CYS A 39 0.95 7.78 9.30
N THR A 40 1.53 8.34 8.25
CA THR A 40 2.74 9.15 8.37
C THR A 40 2.50 10.45 9.13
N CYS A 41 1.30 11.00 9.04
CA CYS A 41 0.96 12.29 9.65
C CYS A 41 0.62 12.15 11.15
N CYS A 42 -0.34 11.27 11.48
CA CYS A 42 -0.84 11.16 12.85
C CYS A 42 -0.36 9.91 13.59
N GLU A 43 0.39 9.06 12.92
CA GLU A 43 0.95 7.81 13.46
C GLU A 43 -0.10 6.79 13.94
N SER A 44 -1.35 6.99 13.56
CA SER A 44 -2.41 6.03 13.84
C SER A 44 -2.21 4.77 13.02
N THR A 45 -2.49 3.61 13.63
CA THR A 45 -2.45 2.34 12.89
C THR A 45 -3.82 2.03 12.29
N MET A 46 -3.80 1.37 11.13
CA MET A 46 -5.02 1.01 10.43
C MET A 46 -4.77 -0.20 9.55
N ILE A 47 -5.85 -0.87 9.15
CA ILE A 47 -5.72 -1.94 8.17
C ILE A 47 -5.41 -1.30 6.79
N VAL A 48 -4.56 -1.97 6.02
CA VAL A 48 -4.09 -1.48 4.72
C VAL A 48 -5.23 -1.11 3.76
N PHE A 49 -6.38 -1.77 3.88
CA PHE A 49 -7.53 -1.50 3.02
C PHE A 49 -8.15 -0.11 3.24
N ASN A 50 -7.89 0.50 4.38
CA ASN A 50 -8.38 1.83 4.73
C ASN A 50 -7.28 2.90 4.58
N ALA A 51 -6.12 2.53 4.07
CA ALA A 51 -4.99 3.45 3.93
C ALA A 51 -4.96 4.08 2.54
N PHE A 52 -4.35 5.26 2.46
CA PHE A 52 -4.14 5.99 1.21
C PHE A 52 -2.67 6.32 1.06
N VAL A 53 -2.19 6.37 -0.19
CA VAL A 53 -0.79 6.68 -0.49
C VAL A 53 -0.76 7.86 -1.46
N ASP A 54 0.09 8.85 -1.18
CA ASP A 54 0.26 10.01 -2.05
C ASP A 54 1.35 9.78 -3.11
N ASP A 55 1.61 10.80 -3.93
CA ASP A 55 2.61 10.72 -5.02
C ASP A 55 4.05 10.62 -4.48
N GLU A 56 4.26 10.99 -3.22
CA GLU A 56 5.57 10.90 -2.57
C GLU A 56 5.78 9.59 -1.81
N ASP A 57 4.87 8.64 -1.97
CA ASP A 57 4.92 7.31 -1.34
C ASP A 57 4.73 7.34 0.18
N TYR A 58 4.03 8.36 0.69
CA TYR A 58 3.65 8.41 2.10
C TYR A 58 2.26 7.84 2.32
N VAL A 59 2.09 7.11 3.42
CA VAL A 59 0.83 6.46 3.79
C VAL A 59 0.05 7.37 4.74
N TYR A 60 -1.24 7.55 4.47
CA TYR A 60 -2.14 8.38 5.28
C TYR A 60 -3.43 7.66 5.60
N CYS A 61 -4.01 7.96 6.77
CA CYS A 61 -5.37 7.54 7.09
C CYS A 61 -6.37 8.45 6.35
N SER A 62 -7.64 8.05 6.35
CA SER A 62 -8.68 8.83 5.63
C SER A 62 -8.77 10.28 6.10
N SER A 63 -8.61 10.53 7.41
CA SER A 63 -8.64 11.88 7.95
C SER A 63 -7.49 12.73 7.45
N CYS A 64 -6.26 12.20 7.47
CA CYS A 64 -5.07 12.93 7.04
C CYS A 64 -5.00 13.06 5.52
N ALA A 65 -5.57 12.11 4.78
CA ALA A 65 -5.63 12.17 3.32
C ALA A 65 -6.68 13.14 2.80
N GLY A 66 -7.53 13.68 3.70
CA GLY A 66 -8.61 14.58 3.30
C GLY A 66 -9.78 13.87 2.62
N VAL A 67 -9.89 12.57 2.78
CA VAL A 67 -11.01 11.79 2.24
C VAL A 67 -12.09 11.67 3.32
N GLU A 68 -13.29 12.05 2.97
CA GLU A 68 -14.45 11.95 3.86
C GLU A 68 -15.36 10.78 3.50
#